data_794ec28e323fbe3145b34070d08eaa2f
#
_entry.id   794ec28e323fbe3145b34070d08eaa2f
#
_cell.length_a   1.000
_cell.length_b   1.000
_cell.length_c   1.000
_cell.angle_alpha   90.00
_cell.angle_beta   90.00
_cell.angle_gamma   90.00
#
_symmetry.space_group_name_H-M   'P 1'
#
loop_
_entity.id
_entity.type
_entity.pdbx_description
1 polymer ?
#
loop_
_entity_poly.entity_id
_entity_poly.type
_entity_poly.pdbx_seq_one_letter_code
_entity_poly.pdbx_strand_id
1 'polypeptide(L)'
;MKSFLGFLFFLCIALPMATEKKPQHAVYTEFGGISNTFSVSYDTRFHGNKGVGYSVGLGYGGQSSPFSVLNNDSYMCDGIAIPLEINTLIGGRRSFLDLGIGLNLGYYQHRTNNSWFIIQMSNTGEDPMEKQISNLTETNTSNPSFGYFGSLRVSYRYQAPKGLFFRVGLAVLSGFKDLKYSVSQHSTIAPHIAFGLSF
;
A
#
# COMPACT_ATOMS: atom_id res chain seq x y z
N MET A 1 -3.76 19.70 -21.32
CA MET A 1 -4.04 20.02 -19.90
C MET A 1 -5.42 20.62 -19.63
N LYS A 2 -5.99 21.43 -20.50
CA LYS A 2 -7.32 22.06 -20.27
C LYS A 2 -8.51 21.09 -20.32
N SER A 3 -8.42 20.00 -21.09
CA SER A 3 -9.52 18.99 -21.21
C SER A 3 -9.64 18.07 -20.01
N PHE A 4 -8.57 17.85 -19.23
CA PHE A 4 -8.60 16.97 -18.06
C PHE A 4 -9.32 17.62 -16.86
N LEU A 5 -9.18 18.95 -16.73
CA LEU A 5 -9.84 19.73 -15.67
C LEU A 5 -11.36 19.78 -15.89
N GLY A 6 -11.81 19.82 -17.17
CA GLY A 6 -13.23 19.80 -17.54
C GLY A 6 -13.89 18.46 -17.21
N PHE A 7 -13.19 17.34 -17.37
CA PHE A 7 -13.71 16.01 -17.05
C PHE A 7 -13.86 15.80 -15.54
N LEU A 8 -12.92 16.33 -14.75
CA LEU A 8 -13.00 16.29 -13.28
C LEU A 8 -14.18 17.13 -12.74
N PHE A 9 -14.45 18.28 -13.38
CA PHE A 9 -15.57 19.15 -13.00
C PHE A 9 -16.93 18.54 -13.37
N PHE A 10 -17.01 17.82 -14.49
CA PHE A 10 -18.24 17.15 -14.91
C PHE A 10 -18.58 15.92 -14.04
N LEU A 11 -17.56 15.24 -13.50
CA LEU A 11 -17.75 14.12 -12.57
C LEU A 11 -18.34 14.56 -11.22
N CYS A 12 -18.08 15.80 -10.79
CA CYS A 12 -18.64 16.36 -9.56
C CYS A 12 -20.12 16.80 -9.70
N ILE A 13 -20.59 17.11 -10.92
CA ILE A 13 -21.95 17.62 -11.14
C ILE A 13 -22.98 16.49 -11.34
N ALA A 14 -22.54 15.28 -11.67
CA ALA A 14 -23.41 14.12 -11.88
C ALA A 14 -23.73 13.32 -10.60
N LEU A 15 -23.53 13.90 -9.42
CA LEU A 15 -23.95 13.26 -8.16
C LEU A 15 -25.48 13.42 -8.06
N PRO A 16 -26.26 12.33 -8.17
CA PRO A 16 -27.70 12.42 -7.97
C PRO A 16 -27.95 12.87 -6.53
N MET A 17 -28.74 13.92 -6.36
CA MET A 17 -29.32 14.30 -5.08
C MET A 17 -30.28 13.18 -4.63
N ALA A 18 -29.72 12.12 -4.09
CA ALA A 18 -30.47 11.01 -3.53
C ALA A 18 -30.82 11.33 -2.09
N THR A 19 -32.09 11.14 -1.75
CA THR A 19 -32.70 11.16 -0.42
C THR A 19 -31.71 10.85 0.69
N GLU A 20 -31.63 11.71 1.71
CA GLU A 20 -30.67 11.68 2.82
C GLU A 20 -30.66 10.35 3.60
N LYS A 21 -29.96 9.38 3.06
CA LYS A 21 -29.54 8.24 3.86
C LYS A 21 -28.25 8.63 4.58
N LYS A 22 -28.24 8.47 5.90
CA LYS A 22 -27.05 8.74 6.72
C LYS A 22 -25.83 8.03 6.12
N PRO A 23 -24.68 8.71 6.03
CA PRO A 23 -23.44 8.10 5.55
C PRO A 23 -23.11 6.87 6.39
N GLN A 24 -22.65 5.81 5.75
CA GLN A 24 -22.14 4.65 6.47
C GLN A 24 -20.65 4.80 6.70
N HIS A 25 -20.21 4.45 7.89
CA HIS A 25 -18.83 4.53 8.35
C HIS A 25 -18.28 3.15 8.62
N ALA A 26 -16.96 3.00 8.55
CA ALA A 26 -16.27 1.79 8.98
C ALA A 26 -14.90 2.13 9.57
N VAL A 27 -14.49 1.35 10.57
CA VAL A 27 -13.11 1.31 11.07
C VAL A 27 -12.60 -0.09 10.82
N TYR A 28 -11.45 -0.22 10.21
CA TYR A 28 -10.88 -1.50 9.86
C TYR A 28 -9.36 -1.52 9.94
N THR A 29 -8.85 -2.72 10.12
CA THR A 29 -7.43 -3.04 10.00
C THR A 29 -7.20 -3.71 8.66
N GLU A 30 -6.17 -3.30 7.94
CA GLU A 30 -5.77 -3.87 6.65
C GLU A 30 -4.36 -4.42 6.73
N PHE A 31 -4.16 -5.59 6.12
CA PHE A 31 -2.87 -6.23 5.91
C PHE A 31 -2.58 -6.25 4.41
N GLY A 32 -1.38 -5.82 4.02
CA GLY A 32 -1.03 -5.57 2.62
C GLY A 32 -1.68 -4.29 2.08
N GLY A 33 -2.00 -4.25 0.80
CA GLY A 33 -2.73 -3.15 0.17
C GLY A 33 -1.96 -1.83 0.12
N ILE A 34 -2.65 -0.72 0.41
CA ILE A 34 -2.12 0.63 0.20
C ILE A 34 -0.94 0.94 1.14
N SER A 35 -0.97 0.51 2.39
CA SER A 35 0.15 0.69 3.32
C SER A 35 1.25 -0.34 3.14
N ASN A 36 0.96 -1.34 2.32
CA ASN A 36 1.83 -2.47 1.96
C ASN A 36 2.15 -3.46 3.08
N THR A 37 2.02 -3.15 4.35
CA THR A 37 2.19 -4.11 5.45
C THR A 37 0.97 -4.13 6.35
N PHE A 38 0.71 -3.06 7.07
CA PHE A 38 -0.36 -2.99 8.05
C PHE A 38 -0.90 -1.56 8.17
N SER A 39 -2.22 -1.41 8.30
CA SER A 39 -2.82 -0.11 8.64
C SER A 39 -4.11 -0.27 9.43
N VAL A 40 -4.45 0.79 10.16
CA VAL A 40 -5.77 1.02 10.73
C VAL A 40 -6.37 2.23 10.02
N SER A 41 -7.57 2.08 9.49
CA SER A 41 -8.20 3.08 8.64
C SER A 41 -9.66 3.32 9.01
N TYR A 42 -10.07 4.56 8.84
CA TYR A 42 -11.46 5.00 8.88
C TYR A 42 -11.94 5.25 7.45
N ASP A 43 -13.09 4.71 7.12
CA ASP A 43 -13.76 4.85 5.83
C ASP A 43 -15.14 5.44 6.01
N THR A 44 -15.55 6.33 5.12
CA THR A 44 -16.89 6.92 5.12
C THR A 44 -17.40 7.13 3.71
N ARG A 45 -18.72 7.06 3.57
CA ARG A 45 -19.42 7.38 2.32
C ARG A 45 -19.91 8.81 2.35
N PHE A 46 -19.94 9.46 1.18
CA PHE A 46 -20.58 10.78 1.09
C PHE A 46 -22.10 10.67 1.23
N HIS A 47 -22.70 9.60 0.69
CA HIS A 47 -24.15 9.38 0.74
C HIS A 47 -24.47 7.90 0.96
N GLY A 48 -25.25 7.60 2.02
CA GLY A 48 -25.75 6.25 2.28
C GLY A 48 -24.65 5.20 2.45
N ASN A 49 -24.86 4.00 1.92
CA ASN A 49 -24.00 2.84 2.11
C ASN A 49 -23.23 2.41 0.85
N LYS A 50 -23.33 3.14 -0.25
CA LYS A 50 -22.67 2.84 -1.54
C LYS A 50 -22.26 4.12 -2.25
N GLY A 51 -21.59 3.97 -3.40
CA GLY A 51 -21.07 5.09 -4.18
C GLY A 51 -19.75 5.60 -3.65
N VAL A 52 -19.48 6.87 -3.90
CA VAL A 52 -18.20 7.50 -3.60
C VAL A 52 -18.05 7.76 -2.11
N GLY A 53 -16.82 7.57 -1.62
CA GLY A 53 -16.41 7.87 -0.28
C GLY A 53 -14.90 8.05 -0.20
N TYR A 54 -14.38 8.18 1.01
CA TYR A 54 -12.94 8.26 1.25
C TYR A 54 -12.53 7.44 2.46
N SER A 55 -11.28 7.06 2.51
CA SER A 55 -10.67 6.51 3.70
C SER A 55 -9.37 7.23 4.03
N VAL A 56 -9.10 7.29 5.33
CA VAL A 56 -7.86 7.82 5.90
C VAL A 56 -7.40 6.89 7.00
N GLY A 57 -6.12 6.65 7.09
CA GLY A 57 -5.58 5.72 8.07
C GLY A 57 -4.22 6.11 8.59
N LEU A 58 -3.71 5.26 9.47
CA LEU A 58 -2.33 5.25 9.93
C LEU A 58 -1.79 3.84 9.67
N GLY A 59 -0.67 3.75 8.97
CA GLY A 59 -0.07 2.49 8.57
C GLY A 59 1.42 2.42 8.86
N TYR A 60 1.90 1.19 8.85
CA TYR A 60 3.32 0.86 8.86
C TYR A 60 3.60 -0.04 7.66
N GLY A 61 4.65 0.26 6.96
CA GLY A 61 5.06 -0.49 5.79
C GLY A 61 5.67 0.44 4.73
N GLY A 62 5.99 -0.15 3.61
CA GLY A 62 6.61 0.53 2.50
C GLY A 62 6.61 -0.37 1.28
N GLN A 63 7.55 -0.18 0.37
CA GLN A 63 7.54 -0.92 -0.88
C GLN A 63 8.05 -2.37 -0.80
N SER A 64 8.68 -2.75 0.30
CA SER A 64 9.26 -4.08 0.52
C SER A 64 8.41 -4.99 1.41
N SER A 65 7.09 -4.96 1.26
CA SER A 65 6.22 -5.86 2.01
C SER A 65 6.49 -7.33 1.68
N PRO A 66 6.44 -8.21 2.68
CA PRO A 66 6.45 -9.66 2.45
C PRO A 66 5.27 -10.15 1.60
N PHE A 67 4.26 -9.30 1.40
CA PHE A 67 3.09 -9.57 0.56
C PHE A 67 3.24 -9.09 -0.90
N SER A 68 4.37 -8.48 -1.27
CA SER A 68 4.64 -8.04 -2.64
C SER A 68 5.03 -9.21 -3.53
N VAL A 69 4.20 -9.52 -4.52
CA VAL A 69 4.37 -10.72 -5.39
C VAL A 69 5.42 -10.51 -6.48
N LEU A 70 5.80 -9.28 -6.79
CA LEU A 70 6.65 -8.97 -7.95
C LEU A 70 7.95 -8.21 -7.61
N ASN A 71 8.30 -8.08 -6.35
CA ASN A 71 9.49 -7.32 -5.95
C ASN A 71 10.67 -8.25 -5.70
N ASN A 72 11.66 -8.18 -6.59
CA ASN A 72 12.92 -8.89 -6.47
C ASN A 72 14.07 -7.92 -6.08
N ASP A 73 13.75 -6.78 -5.48
CA ASP A 73 14.71 -5.72 -5.20
C ASP A 73 15.35 -5.90 -3.83
N SER A 74 16.68 -5.78 -3.78
CA SER A 74 17.51 -5.79 -2.56
C SER A 74 17.30 -4.54 -1.69
N TYR A 75 16.42 -3.62 -2.09
CA TYR A 75 16.11 -2.38 -1.37
C TYR A 75 14.82 -2.53 -0.58
N MET A 76 14.95 -2.44 0.73
CA MET A 76 13.82 -2.43 1.66
C MET A 76 13.54 -1.00 2.10
N CYS A 77 12.28 -0.59 1.99
CA CYS A 77 11.83 0.71 2.44
C CYS A 77 10.63 0.49 3.35
N ASP A 78 10.76 0.82 4.62
CA ASP A 78 9.69 0.69 5.60
C ASP A 78 9.60 1.92 6.52
N GLY A 79 8.39 2.22 6.98
CA GLY A 79 8.15 3.40 7.79
C GLY A 79 6.70 3.58 8.19
N ILE A 80 6.43 4.72 8.82
CA ILE A 80 5.08 5.13 9.23
C ILE A 80 4.49 6.02 8.16
N ALA A 81 3.23 5.76 7.78
CA ALA A 81 2.56 6.47 6.71
C ALA A 81 1.08 6.71 6.97
N ILE A 82 0.55 7.68 6.27
CA ILE A 82 -0.86 8.04 6.23
C ILE A 82 -1.40 7.63 4.85
N PRO A 83 -2.09 6.48 4.74
CA PRO A 83 -2.83 6.12 3.56
C PRO A 83 -4.09 6.97 3.42
N LEU A 84 -4.24 7.59 2.27
CA LEU A 84 -5.40 8.37 1.86
C LEU A 84 -5.99 7.74 0.61
N GLU A 85 -7.30 7.55 0.56
CA GLU A 85 -7.95 6.94 -0.59
C GLU A 85 -9.31 7.54 -0.86
N ILE A 86 -9.63 7.75 -2.12
CA ILE A 86 -10.98 7.96 -2.62
C ILE A 86 -11.41 6.64 -3.24
N ASN A 87 -12.59 6.14 -2.84
CA ASN A 87 -13.08 4.86 -3.32
C ASN A 87 -14.57 4.93 -3.69
N THR A 88 -15.00 4.00 -4.53
CA THR A 88 -16.41 3.86 -4.90
C THR A 88 -16.88 2.42 -4.72
N LEU A 89 -18.07 2.27 -4.13
CA LEU A 89 -18.71 0.99 -3.92
C LEU A 89 -19.81 0.79 -4.95
N ILE A 90 -19.66 -0.26 -5.74
CA ILE A 90 -20.61 -0.67 -6.77
C ILE A 90 -21.20 -2.01 -6.37
N GLY A 91 -22.53 -2.14 -6.31
CA GLY A 91 -23.15 -3.44 -6.02
C GLY A 91 -24.39 -3.39 -5.17
N GLY A 92 -24.59 -4.47 -4.40
CA GLY A 92 -25.82 -4.78 -3.70
C GLY A 92 -25.99 -4.14 -2.32
N ARG A 93 -26.65 -4.87 -1.40
CA ARG A 93 -26.99 -4.35 -0.08
C ARG A 93 -25.82 -4.47 0.93
N ARG A 94 -25.01 -5.52 0.83
CA ARG A 94 -23.92 -5.82 1.75
C ARG A 94 -22.62 -6.23 1.07
N SER A 95 -22.71 -6.62 -0.22
CA SER A 95 -21.57 -7.07 -1.02
C SER A 95 -21.34 -6.08 -2.13
N PHE A 96 -20.11 -5.59 -2.26
CA PHE A 96 -19.73 -4.53 -3.15
C PHE A 96 -18.42 -4.88 -3.89
N LEU A 97 -18.34 -4.42 -5.13
CA LEU A 97 -17.08 -4.17 -5.78
C LEU A 97 -16.56 -2.81 -5.28
N ASP A 98 -15.38 -2.79 -4.70
CA ASP A 98 -14.74 -1.60 -4.13
C ASP A 98 -13.55 -1.22 -5.03
N LEU A 99 -13.65 -0.07 -5.68
CA LEU A 99 -12.62 0.50 -6.55
C LEU A 99 -12.06 1.74 -5.87
N GLY A 100 -10.74 1.79 -5.70
CA GLY A 100 -10.08 2.88 -5.00
C GLY A 100 -8.88 3.44 -5.76
N ILE A 101 -8.66 4.74 -5.59
CA ILE A 101 -7.44 5.44 -5.94
C ILE A 101 -6.89 6.09 -4.68
N GLY A 102 -5.62 5.84 -4.38
CA GLY A 102 -5.01 6.25 -3.12
C GLY A 102 -3.66 6.92 -3.30
N LEU A 103 -3.27 7.62 -2.24
CA LEU A 103 -1.96 8.22 -2.05
C LEU A 103 -1.47 7.86 -0.66
N ASN A 104 -0.27 7.35 -0.56
CA ASN A 104 0.39 7.05 0.70
C ASN A 104 1.51 8.07 0.95
N LEU A 105 1.46 8.75 2.08
CA LEU A 105 2.41 9.78 2.49
C LEU A 105 3.07 9.36 3.79
N GLY A 106 4.40 9.34 3.86
CA GLY A 106 5.03 8.85 5.08
C GLY A 106 6.51 9.19 5.22
N TYR A 107 7.06 8.78 6.37
CA TYR A 107 8.49 8.79 6.66
C TYR A 107 9.01 7.36 6.62
N TYR A 108 9.97 7.13 5.71
CA TYR A 108 10.50 5.82 5.42
C TYR A 108 12.00 5.75 5.63
N GLN A 109 12.45 4.61 6.14
CA GLN A 109 13.87 4.24 6.22
C GLN A 109 14.20 3.31 5.05
N HIS A 110 15.31 3.58 4.38
CA HIS A 110 15.86 2.68 3.37
C HIS A 110 16.84 1.72 4.02
N ARG A 111 16.68 0.44 3.76
CA ARG A 111 17.62 -0.61 4.15
C ARG A 111 18.15 -1.28 2.89
N THR A 112 19.44 -1.28 2.73
CA THR A 112 20.11 -2.00 1.64
C THR A 112 20.87 -3.17 2.25
N ASN A 113 20.53 -4.39 1.86
CA ASN A 113 21.25 -5.60 2.24
C ASN A 113 22.20 -5.97 1.10
N ASN A 114 23.48 -5.72 1.29
CA ASN A 114 24.51 -6.16 0.37
C ASN A 114 25.11 -7.46 0.90
N SER A 115 24.83 -8.58 0.22
CA SER A 115 25.45 -9.87 0.51
C SER A 115 26.66 -10.06 -0.42
N TRP A 116 27.84 -10.13 0.12
CA TRP A 116 29.07 -10.41 -0.62
C TRP A 116 29.56 -11.81 -0.29
N PHE A 117 29.88 -12.56 -1.33
CA PHE A 117 30.59 -13.83 -1.18
C PHE A 117 32.09 -13.58 -1.38
N ILE A 118 32.87 -13.70 -0.31
CA ILE A 118 34.33 -13.65 -0.42
C ILE A 118 34.80 -15.09 -0.53
N ILE A 119 35.37 -15.45 -1.68
CA ILE A 119 36.08 -16.70 -1.87
C ILE A 119 37.55 -16.41 -1.54
N GLN A 120 37.99 -16.76 -0.33
CA GLN A 120 39.39 -16.65 0.05
C GLN A 120 40.10 -17.95 -0.38
N MET A 121 40.91 -17.87 -1.43
CA MET A 121 41.79 -18.94 -1.80
C MET A 121 43.06 -18.83 -0.93
N SER A 122 43.20 -19.71 0.04
CA SER A 122 44.45 -19.84 0.82
C SER A 122 45.44 -20.67 -0.02
N ASN A 123 46.54 -20.04 -0.44
CA ASN A 123 47.64 -20.67 -1.16
C ASN A 123 48.76 -21.02 -0.15
N THR A 124 48.47 -21.88 0.79
CA THR A 124 49.50 -22.52 1.62
C THR A 124 49.66 -23.94 1.08
N GLY A 125 50.80 -24.14 0.35
CA GLY A 125 51.11 -25.44 -0.24
C GLY A 125 51.25 -26.50 0.85
N GLU A 126 50.39 -27.47 0.81
CA GLU A 126 50.52 -28.88 1.24
C GLU A 126 49.20 -29.59 1.53
N ASP A 127 48.02 -28.91 1.47
CA ASP A 127 46.72 -29.58 1.65
C ASP A 127 45.66 -29.11 0.67
N PRO A 128 44.68 -30.01 0.32
CA PRO A 128 43.66 -29.65 -0.67
C PRO A 128 42.78 -28.48 -0.21
N MET A 129 42.68 -27.50 -1.08
CA MET A 129 41.94 -26.25 -0.98
C MET A 129 40.71 -26.32 -0.06
N GLU A 130 40.81 -25.85 1.16
CA GLU A 130 39.69 -25.60 2.02
C GLU A 130 39.04 -24.27 1.57
N LYS A 131 37.93 -24.39 0.88
CA LYS A 131 37.15 -23.27 0.36
C LYS A 131 36.34 -22.65 1.49
N GLN A 132 36.88 -21.67 2.21
CA GLN A 132 36.15 -20.93 3.21
C GLN A 132 35.24 -19.91 2.51
N ILE A 133 33.94 -20.18 2.49
CA ILE A 133 32.91 -19.24 2.01
C ILE A 133 32.43 -18.46 3.22
N SER A 134 32.87 -17.23 3.36
CA SER A 134 32.32 -16.31 4.36
C SER A 134 31.26 -15.44 3.75
N ASN A 135 30.03 -15.54 4.26
CA ASN A 135 28.93 -14.66 3.90
C ASN A 135 29.03 -13.41 4.79
N LEU A 136 29.43 -12.29 4.21
CA LEU A 136 29.37 -10.99 4.86
C LEU A 136 28.07 -10.30 4.38
N THR A 137 27.15 -10.10 5.32
CA THR A 137 25.92 -9.31 5.07
C THR A 137 26.13 -7.95 5.71
N GLU A 138 26.30 -6.92 4.90
CA GLU A 138 26.27 -5.53 5.35
C GLU A 138 24.85 -4.98 5.21
N THR A 139 24.26 -4.55 6.32
CA THR A 139 22.98 -3.85 6.34
C THR A 139 23.23 -2.36 6.50
N ASN A 140 23.05 -1.60 5.44
CA ASN A 140 23.09 -0.14 5.48
C ASN A 140 21.69 0.41 5.72
N THR A 141 21.50 1.16 6.82
CA THR A 141 20.25 1.81 7.15
C THR A 141 20.38 3.32 6.98
N SER A 142 19.53 3.94 6.18
CA SER A 142 19.52 5.39 6.01
C SER A 142 18.69 6.09 7.10
N ASN A 143 18.93 7.39 7.27
CA ASN A 143 18.02 8.22 8.07
C ASN A 143 16.63 8.29 7.44
N PRO A 144 15.55 8.36 8.25
CA PRO A 144 14.19 8.47 7.71
C PRO A 144 14.06 9.70 6.83
N SER A 145 13.33 9.56 5.73
CA SER A 145 13.02 10.65 4.80
C SER A 145 11.56 10.60 4.37
N PHE A 146 11.04 11.74 3.91
CA PHE A 146 9.68 11.81 3.42
C PHE A 146 9.59 11.16 2.05
N GLY A 147 8.62 10.26 1.90
CA GLY A 147 8.32 9.59 0.65
C GLY A 147 6.83 9.46 0.41
N TYR A 148 6.48 9.19 -0.84
CA TYR A 148 5.09 8.99 -1.25
C TYR A 148 4.98 8.02 -2.42
N PHE A 149 3.82 7.39 -2.53
CA PHE A 149 3.45 6.58 -3.69
C PHE A 149 1.93 6.56 -3.87
N GLY A 150 1.50 6.39 -5.11
CA GLY A 150 0.09 6.25 -5.46
C GLY A 150 -0.35 4.79 -5.45
N SER A 151 -1.66 4.57 -5.44
CA SER A 151 -2.23 3.23 -5.54
C SER A 151 -3.53 3.21 -6.31
N LEU A 152 -3.77 2.08 -6.99
CA LEU A 152 -5.06 1.71 -7.56
C LEU A 152 -5.50 0.40 -6.93
N ARG A 153 -6.74 0.31 -6.49
CA ARG A 153 -7.26 -0.87 -5.81
C ARG A 153 -8.53 -1.40 -6.45
N VAL A 154 -8.62 -2.73 -6.51
CA VAL A 154 -9.81 -3.48 -6.87
C VAL A 154 -10.06 -4.54 -5.81
N SER A 155 -11.23 -4.53 -5.17
CA SER A 155 -11.54 -5.41 -4.05
C SER A 155 -12.97 -5.88 -4.06
N TYR A 156 -13.21 -7.04 -3.47
CA TYR A 156 -14.49 -7.43 -2.93
C TYR A 156 -14.62 -6.89 -1.52
N ARG A 157 -15.74 -6.22 -1.21
CA ARG A 157 -16.07 -5.68 0.12
C ARG A 157 -17.41 -6.22 0.58
N TYR A 158 -17.43 -6.81 1.76
CA TYR A 158 -18.65 -7.08 2.52
C TYR A 158 -18.77 -6.07 3.65
N GLN A 159 -19.93 -5.44 3.74
CA GLN A 159 -20.19 -4.46 4.80
C GLN A 159 -21.62 -4.58 5.28
N ALA A 160 -21.79 -5.00 6.54
CA ALA A 160 -23.09 -4.99 7.21
C ALA A 160 -23.48 -3.53 7.53
N PRO A 161 -24.78 -3.20 7.63
CA PRO A 161 -25.23 -1.87 8.06
C PRO A 161 -24.71 -1.49 9.47
N LYS A 162 -24.58 -2.47 10.35
CA LYS A 162 -23.88 -2.40 11.64
C LYS A 162 -23.15 -3.70 11.88
N GLY A 163 -21.91 -3.64 12.33
CA GLY A 163 -21.10 -4.81 12.67
C GLY A 163 -20.04 -5.13 11.63
N LEU A 164 -20.03 -6.34 11.09
CA LEU A 164 -18.92 -6.88 10.32
C LEU A 164 -18.60 -6.06 9.04
N PHE A 165 -17.33 -5.71 8.93
CA PHE A 165 -16.67 -5.23 7.72
C PHE A 165 -15.59 -6.23 7.31
N PHE A 166 -15.56 -6.60 6.03
CA PHE A 166 -14.55 -7.47 5.44
C PHE A 166 -14.22 -6.97 4.04
N ARG A 167 -12.94 -7.00 3.67
CA ARG A 167 -12.48 -6.63 2.33
C ARG A 167 -11.29 -7.50 1.93
N VAL A 168 -11.26 -7.91 0.66
CA VAL A 168 -10.15 -8.66 0.07
C VAL A 168 -9.97 -8.25 -1.38
N GLY A 169 -8.73 -8.11 -1.84
CA GLY A 169 -8.47 -7.70 -3.21
C GLY A 169 -6.99 -7.52 -3.54
N LEU A 170 -6.77 -6.74 -4.59
CA LEU A 170 -5.45 -6.40 -5.10
C LEU A 170 -5.30 -4.89 -5.19
N ALA A 171 -4.13 -4.40 -4.83
CA ALA A 171 -3.71 -3.02 -5.07
C ALA A 171 -2.48 -3.02 -6.00
N VAL A 172 -2.48 -2.10 -6.95
CA VAL A 172 -1.29 -1.77 -7.73
C VAL A 172 -0.71 -0.51 -7.12
N LEU A 173 0.51 -0.60 -6.62
CA LEU A 173 1.23 0.52 -6.05
C LEU A 173 2.09 1.13 -7.15
N SER A 174 1.99 2.44 -7.38
CA SER A 174 2.87 3.16 -8.29
C SER A 174 4.24 3.32 -7.65
N GLY A 175 5.26 3.55 -8.48
CA GLY A 175 6.64 3.69 -8.01
C GLY A 175 6.79 4.67 -6.86
N PHE A 176 7.46 4.22 -5.82
CA PHE A 176 7.79 5.01 -4.65
C PHE A 176 8.74 6.16 -5.03
N LYS A 177 8.48 7.35 -4.50
CA LYS A 177 9.39 8.50 -4.60
C LYS A 177 9.80 8.98 -3.23
N ASP A 178 11.11 9.03 -3.02
CA ASP A 178 11.73 9.65 -1.87
C ASP A 178 12.28 11.02 -2.25
N LEU A 179 11.97 12.05 -1.47
CA LEU A 179 12.39 13.42 -1.78
C LEU A 179 13.87 13.68 -1.47
N LYS A 180 14.47 12.95 -0.56
CA LYS A 180 15.85 13.15 -0.12
C LYS A 180 16.86 12.33 -0.94
N TYR A 181 16.53 11.09 -1.21
CA TYR A 181 17.45 10.14 -1.85
C TYR A 181 17.19 9.94 -3.34
N SER A 182 16.16 10.60 -3.88
CA SER A 182 15.74 10.48 -5.30
C SER A 182 15.54 9.03 -5.76
N VAL A 183 15.25 8.13 -4.81
CA VAL A 183 15.00 6.73 -5.11
C VAL A 183 13.65 6.60 -5.77
N SER A 184 13.63 6.02 -6.95
CA SER A 184 12.40 5.66 -7.67
C SER A 184 12.35 4.15 -7.80
N GLN A 185 11.34 3.52 -7.24
CA GLN A 185 11.13 2.08 -7.34
C GLN A 185 9.96 1.77 -8.28
N HIS A 186 9.96 0.54 -8.82
CA HIS A 186 8.96 0.09 -9.78
C HIS A 186 7.59 -0.12 -9.14
N SER A 187 6.57 -0.20 -10.00
CA SER A 187 5.21 -0.52 -9.56
C SER A 187 5.11 -1.95 -9.05
N THR A 188 4.33 -2.17 -8.02
CA THR A 188 4.18 -3.45 -7.33
C THR A 188 2.70 -3.83 -7.22
N ILE A 189 2.40 -5.11 -7.29
CA ILE A 189 1.07 -5.66 -6.99
C ILE A 189 1.08 -6.20 -5.56
N ALA A 190 0.18 -5.67 -4.73
CA ALA A 190 0.03 -6.05 -3.34
C ALA A 190 -1.37 -6.63 -3.09
N PRO A 191 -1.49 -7.93 -2.79
CA PRO A 191 -2.73 -8.47 -2.26
C PRO A 191 -3.02 -7.87 -0.88
N HIS A 192 -4.31 -7.76 -0.54
CA HIS A 192 -4.71 -7.27 0.77
C HIS A 192 -5.95 -7.96 1.31
N ILE A 193 -6.03 -7.94 2.62
CA ILE A 193 -7.20 -8.37 3.37
C ILE A 193 -7.45 -7.38 4.51
N ALA A 194 -8.71 -7.04 4.74
CA ALA A 194 -9.08 -6.13 5.82
C ALA A 194 -10.29 -6.63 6.59
N PHE A 195 -10.29 -6.36 7.89
CA PHE A 195 -11.36 -6.69 8.82
C PHE A 195 -11.66 -5.50 9.72
N GLY A 196 -12.92 -5.33 10.06
CA GLY A 196 -13.32 -4.22 10.90
C GLY A 196 -14.80 -4.21 11.23
N LEU A 197 -15.25 -3.03 11.64
CA LEU A 197 -16.62 -2.77 12.04
C LEU A 197 -17.18 -1.59 11.25
N SER A 198 -18.44 -1.73 10.85
CA SER A 198 -19.25 -0.67 10.21
C SER A 198 -20.38 -0.20 11.14
N PHE A 199 -20.72 1.06 11.07
CA PHE A 199 -21.73 1.72 11.92
C PHE A 199 -22.38 2.92 11.23
#